data_beafe3df3bd55c3dfbd025cac7be7d93
#
_entry.id   beafe3df3bd55c3dfbd025cac7be7d93
#
_cell.length_a   1.000
_cell.length_b   1.000
_cell.length_c   1.000
_cell.angle_alpha   90.00
_cell.angle_beta   90.00
_cell.angle_gamma   90.00
#
_symmetry.space_group_name_H-M   'P 1'
#
loop_
_entity.id
_entity.type
_entity.pdbx_description
1 polymer ?
#
loop_
_entity_poly.entity_id
_entity_poly.type
_entity_poly.pdbx_seq_one_letter_code
_entity_poly.pdbx_strand_id
1 'polypeptide(L)'
;MQDNKIESWAFFRNASLKEFTVPETVNCIENHAFYDCRTLKKIIFSGCPEKIEKSAFMKCTGLTEFSLPENLQSLPAELCAECLSLKKISVPEKIETIPDRAFYFCAGLTELSLPEHLQAIGISAFEHCTSLQAVTFPEQVRTLGTQAFSGCYALHTITLPAGLQKIGKWGFSDCFRLRSLQLPESLTELGEGAFMNCVSLKQVRIPANLTEIPKNAFLGCAGLTQIHIPEHVTKIHAQAFSCCTKLKKLAIHDATECGSSGLFDNIRFLHLYRKGCHVRIELNEEKNADENLVIRFWTEKDISRRKIFFRQLKNPDYKIPLAVLMTATLDEDKAVFRNYIHENSETVSAFLIKNHDEENMKKLLQLES
;
A
#
# COMPACT_ATOMS: atom_id res chain seq x y z
N MET A 1 14.30 -43.15 17.44
CA MET A 1 15.10 -41.92 17.41
C MET A 1 16.55 -42.33 17.25
N GLN A 2 17.14 -42.18 16.07
CA GLN A 2 18.58 -42.22 15.91
C GLN A 2 19.15 -40.94 16.49
N ASP A 3 19.98 -41.11 17.39
CA ASP A 3 20.62 -40.35 18.43
C ASP A 3 20.61 -38.82 18.49
N ASN A 4 20.34 -38.04 17.44
CA ASN A 4 20.42 -36.55 17.49
C ASN A 4 19.34 -35.80 16.71
N LYS A 5 18.31 -36.44 16.19
CA LYS A 5 17.29 -35.79 15.38
C LYS A 5 15.88 -36.31 15.57
N ILE A 6 14.90 -35.45 15.31
CA ILE A 6 13.51 -35.83 15.13
C ILE A 6 13.29 -35.93 13.60
N GLU A 7 13.03 -37.15 13.16
CA GLU A 7 12.95 -37.46 11.72
C GLU A 7 11.74 -36.80 11.04
N SER A 8 11.81 -36.68 9.73
CA SER A 8 10.71 -36.18 8.90
C SER A 8 9.43 -36.98 9.15
N TRP A 9 8.30 -36.28 9.35
CA TRP A 9 6.99 -36.90 9.60
C TRP A 9 6.87 -37.74 10.87
N ALA A 10 7.84 -37.68 11.81
CA ALA A 10 7.90 -38.52 13.01
C ALA A 10 6.60 -38.50 13.83
N PHE A 11 5.91 -37.37 13.92
CA PHE A 11 4.65 -37.18 14.66
C PHE A 11 3.49 -36.77 13.77
N PHE A 12 3.56 -37.05 12.46
CA PHE A 12 2.53 -36.69 11.50
C PHE A 12 1.12 -37.05 11.97
N ARG A 13 0.24 -36.05 12.07
CA ARG A 13 -1.16 -36.19 12.50
C ARG A 13 -1.37 -36.89 13.84
N ASN A 14 -0.40 -36.83 14.74
CA ASN A 14 -0.56 -37.41 16.05
C ASN A 14 -1.64 -36.70 16.85
N ALA A 15 -2.80 -37.34 17.02
CA ALA A 15 -3.97 -36.78 17.69
C ALA A 15 -3.95 -36.96 19.21
N SER A 16 -2.98 -37.70 19.77
CA SER A 16 -2.82 -37.90 21.20
C SER A 16 -1.80 -36.95 21.86
N LEU A 17 -0.92 -36.35 21.06
CA LEU A 17 0.18 -35.51 21.52
C LEU A 17 -0.35 -34.14 21.96
N LYS A 18 -0.35 -33.87 23.26
CA LYS A 18 -0.78 -32.57 23.82
C LYS A 18 0.38 -31.64 24.10
N GLU A 19 1.49 -32.18 24.59
CA GLU A 19 2.73 -31.45 24.86
C GLU A 19 3.92 -32.32 24.44
N PHE A 20 5.00 -31.69 24.04
CA PHE A 20 6.22 -32.41 23.67
C PHE A 20 7.44 -31.63 24.15
N THR A 21 8.33 -32.36 24.87
CA THR A 21 9.64 -31.84 25.28
C THR A 21 10.69 -32.35 24.29
N VAL A 22 11.31 -31.46 23.56
CA VAL A 22 12.45 -31.76 22.65
C VAL A 22 13.68 -32.02 23.55
N PRO A 23 14.27 -33.22 23.54
CA PRO A 23 15.44 -33.54 24.36
C PRO A 23 16.65 -32.68 24.03
N GLU A 24 17.57 -32.51 25.00
CA GLU A 24 18.83 -31.77 24.80
C GLU A 24 19.72 -32.37 23.70
N THR A 25 19.62 -33.69 23.50
CA THR A 25 20.40 -34.41 22.49
C THR A 25 19.97 -34.17 21.07
N VAL A 26 18.79 -33.55 20.87
CA VAL A 26 18.25 -33.25 19.51
C VAL A 26 18.87 -31.99 18.99
N ASN A 27 19.64 -32.12 17.91
CA ASN A 27 20.24 -30.98 17.17
C ASN A 27 19.47 -30.59 15.91
N CYS A 28 18.59 -31.47 15.40
CA CYS A 28 17.80 -31.18 14.20
C CYS A 28 16.35 -31.67 14.34
N ILE A 29 15.41 -30.82 13.94
CA ILE A 29 14.00 -31.20 13.72
C ILE A 29 13.77 -31.16 12.22
N GLU A 30 13.58 -32.32 11.61
CA GLU A 30 13.45 -32.45 10.15
C GLU A 30 12.09 -31.97 9.62
N ASN A 31 11.96 -31.95 8.27
CA ASN A 31 10.78 -31.47 7.58
C ASN A 31 9.50 -32.13 8.07
N HIS A 32 8.46 -31.34 8.32
CA HIS A 32 7.14 -31.85 8.69
C HIS A 32 7.09 -32.74 9.92
N ALA A 33 8.09 -32.71 10.82
CA ALA A 33 8.19 -33.62 11.95
C ALA A 33 6.94 -33.66 12.82
N PHE A 34 6.27 -32.52 13.06
CA PHE A 34 5.03 -32.37 13.80
C PHE A 34 3.85 -31.91 12.93
N TYR A 35 3.90 -32.14 11.61
CA TYR A 35 2.87 -31.68 10.71
C TYR A 35 1.48 -32.18 11.09
N ASP A 36 0.49 -31.25 11.18
CA ASP A 36 -0.92 -31.53 11.48
C ASP A 36 -1.16 -32.20 12.86
N CYS A 37 -0.29 -31.93 13.86
CA CYS A 37 -0.50 -32.32 15.24
C CYS A 37 -1.51 -31.39 15.91
N ARG A 38 -2.80 -31.57 15.63
CA ARG A 38 -3.88 -30.62 16.00
C ARG A 38 -4.11 -30.48 17.50
N THR A 39 -3.76 -31.50 18.29
CA THR A 39 -3.93 -31.53 19.75
C THR A 39 -2.74 -30.97 20.50
N LEU A 40 -1.61 -30.77 19.81
CA LEU A 40 -0.38 -30.25 20.37
C LEU A 40 -0.57 -28.80 20.82
N LYS A 41 -0.46 -28.54 22.13
CA LYS A 41 -0.67 -27.21 22.74
C LYS A 41 0.62 -26.49 23.03
N LYS A 42 1.70 -27.28 23.33
CA LYS A 42 2.97 -26.72 23.79
C LYS A 42 4.16 -27.56 23.30
N ILE A 43 5.19 -26.89 22.87
CA ILE A 43 6.53 -27.44 22.62
C ILE A 43 7.48 -26.80 23.64
N ILE A 44 8.29 -27.65 24.28
CA ILE A 44 9.33 -27.24 25.24
C ILE A 44 10.67 -27.71 24.68
N PHE A 45 11.64 -26.81 24.58
CA PHE A 45 13.00 -27.18 24.22
C PHE A 45 13.85 -27.28 25.47
N SER A 46 14.35 -28.51 25.82
CA SER A 46 15.32 -28.71 26.91
C SER A 46 16.72 -28.28 26.45
N GLY A 47 17.00 -28.32 25.16
CA GLY A 47 18.21 -27.87 24.52
C GLY A 47 17.91 -26.88 23.38
N CYS A 48 18.94 -26.51 22.64
CA CYS A 48 18.84 -25.62 21.50
C CYS A 48 19.19 -26.38 20.22
N PRO A 49 18.21 -26.92 19.47
CA PRO A 49 18.51 -27.53 18.19
C PRO A 49 19.19 -26.52 17.28
N GLU A 50 20.21 -26.97 16.55
CA GLU A 50 20.93 -26.13 15.59
C GLU A 50 20.05 -25.77 14.39
N LYS A 51 19.12 -26.70 14.05
CA LYS A 51 18.28 -26.57 12.86
C LYS A 51 16.85 -27.05 13.10
N ILE A 52 15.92 -26.27 12.63
CA ILE A 52 14.52 -26.65 12.42
C ILE A 52 14.26 -26.56 10.92
N GLU A 53 13.67 -27.58 10.31
CA GLU A 53 13.46 -27.60 8.87
C GLU A 53 12.01 -27.18 8.48
N LYS A 54 11.80 -27.07 7.17
CA LYS A 54 10.57 -26.55 6.56
C LYS A 54 9.32 -27.25 7.10
N SER A 55 8.28 -26.44 7.38
CA SER A 55 6.94 -26.91 7.80
C SER A 55 6.94 -27.81 9.06
N ALA A 56 7.99 -27.75 9.90
CA ALA A 56 8.15 -28.67 11.04
C ALA A 56 6.92 -28.70 11.96
N PHE A 57 6.25 -27.57 12.19
CA PHE A 57 5.05 -27.41 13.03
C PHE A 57 3.82 -26.93 12.25
N MET A 58 3.82 -27.05 10.93
CA MET A 58 2.69 -26.62 10.10
C MET A 58 1.41 -27.36 10.48
N LYS A 59 0.28 -26.64 10.55
CA LYS A 59 -1.05 -27.13 10.93
C LYS A 59 -1.19 -27.64 12.36
N CYS A 60 -0.27 -27.31 13.26
CA CYS A 60 -0.48 -27.53 14.70
C CYS A 60 -1.53 -26.55 15.24
N THR A 61 -2.79 -26.77 14.85
CA THR A 61 -3.89 -25.81 15.11
C THR A 61 -4.19 -25.59 16.59
N GLY A 62 -3.82 -26.53 17.46
CA GLY A 62 -3.96 -26.42 18.92
C GLY A 62 -2.80 -25.71 19.62
N LEU A 63 -1.70 -25.40 18.90
CA LEU A 63 -0.51 -24.83 19.49
C LEU A 63 -0.79 -23.39 19.96
N THR A 64 -0.70 -23.19 21.29
CA THR A 64 -0.97 -21.88 21.92
C THR A 64 0.30 -21.21 22.40
N GLU A 65 1.27 -22.00 22.85
CA GLU A 65 2.55 -21.58 23.38
C GLU A 65 3.69 -22.17 22.55
N PHE A 66 4.52 -21.31 21.99
CA PHE A 66 5.67 -21.72 21.20
C PHE A 66 6.80 -20.71 21.37
N SER A 67 7.82 -21.10 22.13
CA SER A 67 9.04 -20.29 22.31
C SER A 67 10.14 -20.87 21.43
N LEU A 68 10.61 -20.09 20.47
CA LEU A 68 11.71 -20.48 19.59
C LEU A 68 13.03 -20.51 20.38
N PRO A 69 13.92 -21.51 20.12
CA PRO A 69 15.25 -21.54 20.72
C PRO A 69 16.08 -20.32 20.35
N GLU A 70 16.69 -19.68 21.35
CA GLU A 70 17.42 -18.40 21.17
C GLU A 70 18.68 -18.52 20.27
N ASN A 71 19.22 -19.72 20.12
CA ASN A 71 20.44 -19.95 19.34
C ASN A 71 20.21 -20.19 17.85
N LEU A 72 18.95 -20.26 17.41
CA LEU A 72 18.65 -20.43 15.98
C LEU A 72 19.30 -19.33 15.15
N GLN A 73 19.97 -19.74 14.07
CA GLN A 73 20.60 -18.83 13.12
C GLN A 73 19.67 -18.46 11.96
N SER A 74 18.65 -19.27 11.71
CA SER A 74 17.64 -19.02 10.67
C SER A 74 16.32 -19.71 11.02
N LEU A 75 15.22 -19.17 10.53
CA LEU A 75 13.92 -19.83 10.57
C LEU A 75 13.66 -20.54 9.24
N PRO A 76 12.96 -21.68 9.22
CA PRO A 76 12.54 -22.32 7.98
C PRO A 76 11.25 -21.70 7.42
N ALA A 77 11.05 -21.82 6.11
CA ALA A 77 9.77 -21.51 5.52
C ALA A 77 8.64 -22.37 6.11
N GLU A 78 7.45 -21.79 6.21
CA GLU A 78 6.24 -22.46 6.71
C GLU A 78 6.38 -23.05 8.13
N LEU A 79 7.29 -22.53 8.94
CA LEU A 79 7.62 -23.05 10.28
C LEU A 79 6.37 -23.42 11.09
N CYS A 80 5.46 -22.46 11.29
CA CYS A 80 4.22 -22.56 12.04
C CYS A 80 3.01 -22.14 11.18
N ALA A 81 3.06 -22.39 9.85
CA ALA A 81 1.93 -22.06 8.99
C ALA A 81 0.66 -22.79 9.46
N GLU A 82 -0.46 -22.06 9.48
CA GLU A 82 -1.77 -22.56 9.93
C GLU A 82 -1.83 -23.02 11.41
N CYS A 83 -0.98 -22.47 12.29
CA CYS A 83 -1.09 -22.62 13.73
C CYS A 83 -2.15 -21.66 14.28
N LEU A 84 -3.42 -22.01 14.12
CA LEU A 84 -4.58 -21.11 14.31
C LEU A 84 -4.71 -20.57 15.75
N SER A 85 -4.27 -21.31 16.76
CA SER A 85 -4.39 -20.93 18.18
C SER A 85 -3.17 -20.20 18.73
N LEU A 86 -2.10 -20.07 17.95
CA LEU A 86 -0.86 -19.44 18.39
C LEU A 86 -1.10 -17.97 18.74
N LYS A 87 -0.79 -17.61 20.02
CA LYS A 87 -1.10 -16.26 20.54
C LYS A 87 0.07 -15.31 20.45
N LYS A 88 1.27 -15.82 20.65
CA LYS A 88 2.50 -15.02 20.77
C LYS A 88 3.64 -15.66 20.02
N ILE A 89 4.43 -14.86 19.35
CA ILE A 89 5.74 -15.21 18.80
C ILE A 89 6.76 -14.15 19.21
N SER A 90 7.87 -14.63 19.76
CA SER A 90 9.10 -13.88 19.93
C SER A 90 10.15 -14.48 19.01
N VAL A 91 10.59 -13.74 18.03
CA VAL A 91 11.61 -14.18 17.09
C VAL A 91 12.98 -13.96 17.70
N PRO A 92 13.89 -14.98 17.71
CA PRO A 92 15.21 -14.88 18.33
C PRO A 92 16.08 -13.77 17.71
N GLU A 93 16.94 -13.15 18.52
CA GLU A 93 17.72 -11.96 18.15
C GLU A 93 18.70 -12.18 16.97
N LYS A 94 19.14 -13.42 16.72
CA LYS A 94 20.04 -13.73 15.60
C LYS A 94 19.37 -13.84 14.24
N ILE A 95 18.06 -13.76 14.19
CA ILE A 95 17.31 -13.92 12.95
C ILE A 95 17.30 -12.60 12.17
N GLU A 96 17.88 -12.62 10.99
CA GLU A 96 17.93 -11.47 10.07
C GLU A 96 16.77 -11.46 9.07
N THR A 97 16.12 -12.60 8.85
CA THR A 97 15.01 -12.71 7.86
C THR A 97 13.90 -13.62 8.38
N ILE A 98 12.67 -13.16 8.32
CA ILE A 98 11.49 -14.03 8.46
C ILE A 98 11.22 -14.64 7.08
N PRO A 99 11.29 -15.97 6.93
CA PRO A 99 11.11 -16.60 5.62
C PRO A 99 9.65 -16.65 5.18
N ASP A 100 9.47 -17.09 3.93
CA ASP A 100 8.15 -17.19 3.31
C ASP A 100 7.22 -18.09 4.12
N ARG A 101 6.00 -17.57 4.35
CA ARG A 101 4.91 -18.26 5.03
C ARG A 101 5.24 -18.78 6.44
N ALA A 102 6.27 -18.27 7.09
CA ALA A 102 6.72 -18.79 8.40
C ALA A 102 5.57 -18.86 9.44
N PHE A 103 4.69 -17.85 9.43
CA PHE A 103 3.52 -17.71 10.31
C PHE A 103 2.23 -17.48 9.52
N TYR A 104 2.18 -18.00 8.28
CA TYR A 104 1.00 -17.92 7.42
C TYR A 104 -0.22 -18.48 8.13
N PHE A 105 -1.34 -17.71 8.11
CA PHE A 105 -2.61 -18.09 8.73
C PHE A 105 -2.53 -18.41 10.24
N CYS A 106 -1.62 -17.77 10.98
CA CYS A 106 -1.64 -17.79 12.44
C CYS A 106 -2.75 -16.85 12.96
N ALA A 107 -4.01 -17.25 12.73
CA ALA A 107 -5.17 -16.40 12.97
C ALA A 107 -5.32 -15.92 14.42
N GLY A 108 -4.83 -16.68 15.39
CA GLY A 108 -4.86 -16.34 16.79
C GLY A 108 -3.76 -15.39 17.27
N LEU A 109 -2.78 -15.07 16.40
CA LEU A 109 -1.60 -14.30 16.79
C LEU A 109 -1.98 -12.87 17.16
N THR A 110 -1.71 -12.48 18.41
CA THR A 110 -1.98 -11.13 18.95
C THR A 110 -0.71 -10.37 19.29
N GLU A 111 0.37 -11.08 19.64
CA GLU A 111 1.65 -10.50 20.03
C GLU A 111 2.79 -11.00 19.15
N LEU A 112 3.53 -10.06 18.57
CA LEU A 112 4.67 -10.31 17.71
C LEU A 112 5.85 -9.46 18.18
N SER A 113 6.96 -10.13 18.58
CA SER A 113 8.24 -9.47 18.85
C SER A 113 9.23 -9.81 17.75
N LEU A 114 9.76 -8.80 17.09
CA LEU A 114 10.75 -8.90 16.02
C LEU A 114 12.13 -8.50 16.54
N PRO A 115 13.21 -9.19 16.13
CA PRO A 115 14.57 -8.91 16.60
C PRO A 115 15.12 -7.61 15.99
N GLU A 116 16.01 -6.92 16.70
CA GLU A 116 16.55 -5.61 16.27
C GLU A 116 17.33 -5.68 14.95
N HIS A 117 17.95 -6.81 14.65
CA HIS A 117 18.75 -7.03 13.44
C HIS A 117 17.97 -7.55 12.24
N LEU A 118 16.64 -7.62 12.33
CA LEU A 118 15.80 -8.08 11.23
C LEU A 118 15.92 -7.15 10.03
N GLN A 119 16.21 -7.71 8.85
CA GLN A 119 16.41 -6.98 7.59
C GLN A 119 15.25 -7.16 6.61
N ALA A 120 14.61 -8.33 6.62
CA ALA A 120 13.56 -8.65 5.65
C ALA A 120 12.46 -9.54 6.23
N ILE A 121 11.25 -9.37 5.69
CA ILE A 121 10.10 -10.24 5.92
C ILE A 121 9.66 -10.81 4.59
N GLY A 122 9.59 -12.14 4.49
CA GLY A 122 9.32 -12.90 3.27
C GLY A 122 7.88 -12.85 2.78
N ILE A 123 7.61 -13.58 1.71
CA ILE A 123 6.30 -13.67 1.05
C ILE A 123 5.31 -14.34 1.99
N SER A 124 4.13 -13.72 2.17
CA SER A 124 3.04 -14.25 2.98
C SER A 124 3.43 -14.60 4.43
N ALA A 125 4.51 -14.02 4.96
CA ALA A 125 5.08 -14.46 6.25
C ALA A 125 4.07 -14.36 7.42
N PHE A 126 3.22 -13.33 7.43
CA PHE A 126 2.13 -13.11 8.40
C PHE A 126 0.78 -12.91 7.72
N GLU A 127 0.62 -13.45 6.50
CA GLU A 127 -0.65 -13.37 5.79
C GLU A 127 -1.75 -14.07 6.59
N HIS A 128 -2.93 -13.41 6.70
CA HIS A 128 -4.07 -13.88 7.50
C HIS A 128 -3.80 -14.08 9.01
N CYS A 129 -2.86 -13.33 9.60
CA CYS A 129 -2.78 -13.18 11.05
C CYS A 129 -3.91 -12.24 11.54
N THR A 130 -5.14 -12.73 11.50
CA THR A 130 -6.37 -11.91 11.61
C THR A 130 -6.56 -11.22 12.95
N SER A 131 -5.92 -11.72 14.01
CA SER A 131 -5.97 -11.13 15.36
C SER A 131 -4.82 -10.17 15.67
N LEU A 132 -3.83 -10.03 14.77
CA LEU A 132 -2.67 -9.17 14.99
C LEU A 132 -3.08 -7.70 14.96
N GLN A 133 -2.86 -6.97 16.06
CA GLN A 133 -3.37 -5.63 16.25
C GLN A 133 -2.37 -4.52 15.92
N ALA A 134 -1.10 -4.76 16.21
CA ALA A 134 -0.03 -3.80 16.01
C ALA A 134 1.27 -4.50 15.58
N VAL A 135 2.09 -3.82 14.79
CA VAL A 135 3.44 -4.24 14.45
C VAL A 135 4.36 -3.03 14.50
N THR A 136 5.46 -3.18 15.25
CA THR A 136 6.58 -2.24 15.22
C THR A 136 7.75 -2.93 14.53
N PHE A 137 8.20 -2.36 13.43
CA PHE A 137 9.32 -2.91 12.69
C PHE A 137 10.63 -2.35 13.21
N PRO A 138 11.67 -3.20 13.38
CA PRO A 138 13.01 -2.75 13.71
C PRO A 138 13.61 -1.84 12.61
N GLU A 139 14.51 -0.94 12.99
CA GLU A 139 15.08 0.07 12.08
C GLU A 139 15.89 -0.51 10.90
N GLN A 140 16.33 -1.77 11.01
CA GLN A 140 17.11 -2.42 9.96
C GLN A 140 16.27 -3.07 8.86
N VAL A 141 14.95 -3.14 9.01
CA VAL A 141 14.07 -3.71 7.97
C VAL A 141 14.09 -2.84 6.72
N ARG A 142 14.43 -3.46 5.59
CA ARG A 142 14.50 -2.83 4.25
C ARG A 142 13.41 -3.30 3.33
N THR A 143 12.95 -4.54 3.49
CA THR A 143 12.00 -5.14 2.55
C THR A 143 10.88 -5.91 3.24
N LEU A 144 9.65 -5.69 2.76
CA LEU A 144 8.48 -6.50 3.07
C LEU A 144 8.06 -7.23 1.80
N GLY A 145 7.89 -8.53 1.89
CA GLY A 145 7.53 -9.42 0.77
C GLY A 145 6.10 -9.22 0.27
N THR A 146 5.78 -9.88 -0.83
CA THR A 146 4.41 -9.98 -1.35
C THR A 146 3.50 -10.59 -0.28
N GLN A 147 2.34 -9.95 -0.03
CA GLN A 147 1.33 -10.39 0.94
C GLN A 147 1.84 -10.54 2.39
N ALA A 148 2.96 -9.92 2.75
CA ALA A 148 3.61 -10.15 4.05
C ALA A 148 2.65 -10.01 5.25
N PHE A 149 1.70 -9.07 5.20
CA PHE A 149 0.65 -8.82 6.22
C PHE A 149 -0.75 -8.73 5.60
N SER A 150 -0.97 -9.32 4.42
CA SER A 150 -2.30 -9.33 3.79
C SER A 150 -3.30 -10.05 4.68
N GLY A 151 -4.52 -9.52 4.79
CA GLY A 151 -5.58 -10.13 5.61
C GLY A 151 -5.37 -10.04 7.13
N CYS A 152 -4.49 -9.16 7.61
CA CYS A 152 -4.37 -8.84 9.02
C CYS A 152 -5.51 -7.90 9.44
N TYR A 153 -6.73 -8.44 9.54
CA TYR A 153 -7.97 -7.65 9.70
C TYR A 153 -8.00 -6.77 10.94
N ALA A 154 -7.37 -7.20 12.04
CA ALA A 154 -7.34 -6.44 13.28
C ALA A 154 -6.23 -5.37 13.32
N LEU A 155 -5.31 -5.37 12.35
CA LEU A 155 -4.14 -4.51 12.36
C LEU A 155 -4.55 -3.04 12.22
N HIS A 156 -4.36 -2.28 13.29
CA HIS A 156 -4.77 -0.87 13.35
C HIS A 156 -3.59 0.10 13.50
N THR A 157 -2.43 -0.38 13.93
CA THR A 157 -1.21 0.42 14.12
C THR A 157 -0.01 -0.29 13.50
N ILE A 158 0.70 0.41 12.64
CA ILE A 158 2.00 -0.01 12.12
C ILE A 158 2.99 1.15 12.25
N THR A 159 4.21 0.82 12.66
CA THR A 159 5.34 1.75 12.65
C THR A 159 6.37 1.21 11.69
N LEU A 160 6.45 1.82 10.50
CA LEU A 160 7.42 1.46 9.47
C LEU A 160 8.78 2.11 9.78
N PRO A 161 9.91 1.41 9.58
CA PRO A 161 11.24 1.97 9.87
C PRO A 161 11.63 3.00 8.83
N ALA A 162 12.45 3.98 9.25
CA ALA A 162 12.91 5.06 8.40
C ALA A 162 13.71 4.58 7.17
N GLY A 163 14.32 3.39 7.24
CA GLY A 163 15.12 2.80 6.18
C GLY A 163 14.39 1.84 5.24
N LEU A 164 13.06 1.67 5.36
CA LEU A 164 12.31 0.74 4.51
C LEU A 164 12.30 1.20 3.05
N GLN A 165 12.71 0.32 2.14
CA GLN A 165 12.86 0.60 0.72
C GLN A 165 11.74 -0.01 -0.13
N LYS A 166 11.20 -1.16 0.29
CA LYS A 166 10.24 -1.93 -0.50
C LYS A 166 9.08 -2.48 0.32
N ILE A 167 7.88 -2.30 -0.20
CA ILE A 167 6.66 -3.01 0.21
C ILE A 167 6.17 -3.82 -1.00
N GLY A 168 6.09 -5.13 -0.86
CA GLY A 168 5.68 -6.05 -1.93
C GLY A 168 4.21 -5.91 -2.32
N LYS A 169 3.81 -6.61 -3.39
CA LYS A 169 2.40 -6.64 -3.85
C LYS A 169 1.50 -7.13 -2.72
N TRP A 170 0.36 -6.45 -2.54
CA TRP A 170 -0.64 -6.75 -1.50
C TRP A 170 -0.07 -6.82 -0.08
N GLY A 171 1.06 -6.15 0.19
CA GLY A 171 1.81 -6.26 1.45
C GLY A 171 0.97 -6.04 2.71
N PHE A 172 0.01 -5.12 2.67
CA PHE A 172 -0.97 -4.80 3.72
C PHE A 172 -2.41 -4.78 3.17
N SER A 173 -2.71 -5.55 2.11
CA SER A 173 -4.09 -5.59 1.61
C SER A 173 -5.02 -6.16 2.68
N ASP A 174 -6.28 -5.71 2.66
CA ASP A 174 -7.32 -6.14 3.60
C ASP A 174 -7.00 -5.88 5.09
N CYS A 175 -6.09 -4.96 5.41
CA CYS A 175 -5.90 -4.46 6.76
C CYS A 175 -7.03 -3.47 7.12
N PHE A 176 -8.25 -3.98 7.31
CA PHE A 176 -9.47 -3.17 7.41
C PHE A 176 -9.46 -2.13 8.51
N ARG A 177 -8.71 -2.37 9.59
CA ARG A 177 -8.64 -1.48 10.76
C ARG A 177 -7.48 -0.50 10.73
N LEU A 178 -6.61 -0.55 9.72
CA LEU A 178 -5.47 0.35 9.60
C LEU A 178 -5.95 1.80 9.41
N ARG A 179 -5.67 2.67 10.41
CA ARG A 179 -6.22 4.03 10.46
C ARG A 179 -5.27 5.11 9.96
N SER A 180 -3.99 4.92 10.20
CA SER A 180 -2.93 5.85 9.85
C SER A 180 -1.76 5.11 9.22
N LEU A 181 -1.13 5.77 8.24
CA LEU A 181 0.02 5.24 7.53
C LEU A 181 0.99 6.37 7.28
N GLN A 182 2.23 6.19 7.72
CA GLN A 182 3.34 7.06 7.39
C GLN A 182 4.34 6.25 6.56
N LEU A 183 4.38 6.49 5.26
CA LEU A 183 5.36 5.89 4.38
C LEU A 183 6.70 6.64 4.57
N PRO A 184 7.82 5.92 4.80
CA PRO A 184 9.12 6.56 5.01
C PRO A 184 9.68 7.14 3.70
N GLU A 185 10.47 8.19 3.81
CA GLU A 185 11.06 8.85 2.63
C GLU A 185 12.05 7.95 1.85
N SER A 186 12.56 6.91 2.49
CA SER A 186 13.41 5.89 1.84
C SER A 186 12.69 4.94 0.90
N LEU A 187 11.33 4.93 0.93
CA LEU A 187 10.53 3.99 0.15
C LEU A 187 10.61 4.32 -1.35
N THR A 188 11.16 3.39 -2.12
CA THR A 188 11.33 3.49 -3.59
C THR A 188 10.41 2.55 -4.36
N GLU A 189 9.99 1.45 -3.72
CA GLU A 189 9.14 0.45 -4.35
C GLU A 189 7.87 0.20 -3.53
N LEU A 190 6.72 0.48 -4.12
CA LEU A 190 5.40 0.12 -3.61
C LEU A 190 4.77 -0.88 -4.58
N GLY A 191 4.34 -2.04 -4.09
CA GLY A 191 3.75 -3.08 -4.93
C GLY A 191 2.29 -2.81 -5.31
N GLU A 192 1.82 -3.47 -6.37
CA GLU A 192 0.41 -3.48 -6.76
C GLU A 192 -0.46 -3.88 -5.57
N GLY A 193 -1.56 -3.15 -5.32
CA GLY A 193 -2.51 -3.43 -4.26
C GLY A 193 -1.96 -3.37 -2.84
N ALA A 194 -0.80 -2.74 -2.62
CA ALA A 194 -0.09 -2.79 -1.32
C ALA A 194 -0.97 -2.44 -0.12
N PHE A 195 -1.93 -1.52 -0.27
CA PHE A 195 -2.90 -1.11 0.76
C PHE A 195 -4.35 -1.27 0.29
N MET A 196 -4.60 -2.21 -0.63
CA MET A 196 -5.96 -2.48 -1.11
C MET A 196 -6.90 -2.82 0.05
N ASN A 197 -8.12 -2.24 0.04
CA ASN A 197 -9.14 -2.44 1.07
C ASN A 197 -8.75 -2.03 2.50
N CYS A 198 -7.78 -1.14 2.70
CA CYS A 198 -7.55 -0.52 4.00
C CYS A 198 -8.67 0.50 4.29
N VAL A 199 -9.89 0.01 4.55
CA VAL A 199 -11.12 0.81 4.59
C VAL A 199 -11.16 1.88 5.69
N SER A 200 -10.35 1.72 6.74
CA SER A 200 -10.26 2.69 7.84
C SER A 200 -9.19 3.76 7.64
N LEU A 201 -8.35 3.63 6.61
CA LEU A 201 -7.25 4.54 6.32
C LEU A 201 -7.78 5.93 5.93
N LYS A 202 -7.37 6.99 6.66
CA LYS A 202 -7.94 8.34 6.49
C LYS A 202 -7.10 9.24 5.61
N GLN A 203 -5.79 9.11 5.69
CA GLN A 203 -4.85 9.95 4.93
C GLN A 203 -3.56 9.19 4.65
N VAL A 204 -2.92 9.53 3.55
CA VAL A 204 -1.61 9.03 3.14
C VAL A 204 -0.79 10.17 2.57
N ARG A 205 0.47 10.24 2.91
CA ARG A 205 1.46 11.08 2.27
C ARG A 205 2.37 10.21 1.42
N ILE A 206 2.51 10.56 0.16
CA ILE A 206 3.42 9.89 -0.77
C ILE A 206 4.84 10.42 -0.53
N PRO A 207 5.84 9.57 -0.27
CA PRO A 207 7.21 9.99 0.02
C PRO A 207 7.94 10.47 -1.24
N ALA A 208 9.00 11.27 -1.04
CA ALA A 208 9.73 11.94 -2.12
C ALA A 208 10.40 10.98 -3.12
N ASN A 209 10.77 9.78 -2.71
CA ASN A 209 11.46 8.82 -3.57
C ASN A 209 10.52 7.87 -4.33
N LEU A 210 9.20 7.96 -4.10
CA LEU A 210 8.22 7.15 -4.81
C LEU A 210 7.70 7.91 -6.04
N THR A 211 8.18 7.53 -7.22
CA THR A 211 7.86 8.22 -8.49
C THR A 211 6.59 7.74 -9.16
N GLU A 212 6.05 6.59 -8.75
CA GLU A 212 4.83 6.02 -9.32
C GLU A 212 3.90 5.51 -8.21
N ILE A 213 2.59 5.68 -8.38
CA ILE A 213 1.57 5.05 -7.55
C ILE A 213 1.05 3.83 -8.32
N PRO A 214 1.32 2.60 -7.85
CA PRO A 214 1.02 1.39 -8.60
C PRO A 214 -0.47 1.10 -8.70
N LYS A 215 -0.81 0.20 -9.61
CA LYS A 215 -2.17 -0.29 -9.82
C LYS A 215 -2.76 -0.80 -8.52
N ASN A 216 -4.02 -0.44 -8.24
CA ASN A 216 -4.76 -0.86 -7.06
C ASN A 216 -4.14 -0.48 -5.71
N ALA A 217 -3.09 0.36 -5.65
CA ALA A 217 -2.33 0.60 -4.42
C ALA A 217 -3.20 0.95 -3.21
N PHE A 218 -4.25 1.75 -3.41
CA PHE A 218 -5.23 2.17 -2.40
C PHE A 218 -6.67 1.85 -2.84
N LEU A 219 -6.87 0.87 -3.72
CA LEU A 219 -8.21 0.44 -4.14
C LEU A 219 -9.04 0.07 -2.91
N GLY A 220 -10.26 0.59 -2.81
CA GLY A 220 -11.17 0.28 -1.71
C GLY A 220 -10.81 0.94 -0.37
N CYS A 221 -9.87 1.89 -0.33
CA CYS A 221 -9.61 2.69 0.87
C CYS A 221 -10.76 3.69 1.11
N ALA A 222 -11.95 3.17 1.44
CA ALA A 222 -13.18 3.96 1.54
C ALA A 222 -13.12 5.08 2.60
N GLY A 223 -12.26 4.94 3.61
CA GLY A 223 -12.02 5.94 4.64
C GLY A 223 -11.16 7.12 4.23
N LEU A 224 -10.43 7.00 3.10
CA LEU A 224 -9.45 7.98 2.64
C LEU A 224 -10.15 9.30 2.26
N THR A 225 -9.84 10.37 2.97
CA THR A 225 -10.41 11.70 2.74
C THR A 225 -9.46 12.65 2.05
N GLN A 226 -8.16 12.43 2.24
CA GLN A 226 -7.09 13.27 1.72
C GLN A 226 -5.91 12.43 1.26
N ILE A 227 -5.34 12.82 0.12
CA ILE A 227 -4.05 12.36 -0.36
C ILE A 227 -3.29 13.54 -0.95
N HIS A 228 -2.02 13.64 -0.61
CA HIS A 228 -1.11 14.57 -1.24
C HIS A 228 -0.23 13.79 -2.22
N ILE A 229 -0.34 14.12 -3.52
CA ILE A 229 0.47 13.57 -4.60
C ILE A 229 1.49 14.64 -4.98
N PRO A 230 2.77 14.45 -4.66
CA PRO A 230 3.81 15.43 -4.99
C PRO A 230 4.06 15.51 -6.51
N GLU A 231 4.67 16.62 -6.95
CA GLU A 231 4.96 16.84 -8.38
C GLU A 231 5.97 15.88 -9.00
N HIS A 232 6.82 15.25 -8.19
CA HIS A 232 7.77 14.24 -8.66
C HIS A 232 7.11 12.89 -9.00
N VAL A 233 5.83 12.68 -8.66
CA VAL A 233 5.08 11.50 -9.07
C VAL A 233 4.75 11.62 -10.55
N THR A 234 5.39 10.80 -11.36
CA THR A 234 5.25 10.81 -12.83
C THR A 234 4.12 9.93 -13.32
N LYS A 235 3.65 8.97 -12.49
CA LYS A 235 2.62 8.02 -12.91
C LYS A 235 1.70 7.57 -11.79
N ILE A 236 0.41 7.57 -12.08
CA ILE A 236 -0.64 6.96 -11.25
C ILE A 236 -1.28 5.87 -12.10
N HIS A 237 -1.10 4.63 -11.70
CA HIS A 237 -1.63 3.50 -12.45
C HIS A 237 -3.13 3.31 -12.27
N ALA A 238 -3.74 2.48 -13.14
CA ALA A 238 -5.18 2.22 -13.13
C ALA A 238 -5.68 1.78 -11.75
N GLN A 239 -6.86 2.25 -11.38
CA GLN A 239 -7.59 1.88 -10.17
C GLN A 239 -6.84 2.18 -8.85
N ALA A 240 -5.77 2.99 -8.88
CA ALA A 240 -4.96 3.29 -7.69
C ALA A 240 -5.81 3.81 -6.51
N PHE A 241 -6.89 4.56 -6.78
CA PHE A 241 -7.82 5.13 -5.77
C PHE A 241 -9.28 4.76 -6.04
N SER A 242 -9.55 3.73 -6.85
CA SER A 242 -10.92 3.28 -7.10
C SER A 242 -11.60 2.87 -5.78
N CYS A 243 -12.90 3.11 -5.67
CA CYS A 243 -13.69 2.84 -4.46
C CYS A 243 -13.23 3.59 -3.20
N CYS A 244 -12.41 4.65 -3.32
CA CYS A 244 -12.11 5.59 -2.23
C CYS A 244 -13.28 6.57 -2.05
N THR A 245 -14.42 6.11 -1.57
CA THR A 245 -15.71 6.83 -1.60
C THR A 245 -15.72 8.17 -0.87
N LYS A 246 -14.81 8.36 0.12
CA LYS A 246 -14.66 9.62 0.85
C LYS A 246 -13.62 10.56 0.24
N LEU A 247 -12.84 10.11 -0.73
CA LEU A 247 -11.84 10.93 -1.43
C LEU A 247 -12.54 11.82 -2.47
N LYS A 248 -12.87 13.05 -2.07
CA LYS A 248 -13.57 14.00 -2.93
C LYS A 248 -12.66 14.99 -3.64
N LYS A 249 -11.40 15.08 -3.23
CA LYS A 249 -10.42 16.03 -3.78
C LYS A 249 -9.18 15.28 -4.24
N LEU A 250 -8.72 15.57 -5.44
CA LEU A 250 -7.48 15.05 -6.00
C LEU A 250 -6.67 16.17 -6.63
N ALA A 251 -5.40 16.28 -6.25
CA ALA A 251 -4.45 17.20 -6.84
C ALA A 251 -3.51 16.44 -7.78
N ILE A 252 -3.35 16.92 -9.01
CA ILE A 252 -2.50 16.29 -10.04
C ILE A 252 -1.62 17.35 -10.68
N HIS A 253 -0.36 17.02 -10.88
CA HIS A 253 0.61 17.85 -11.57
C HIS A 253 0.67 17.53 -13.08
N ASP A 254 1.03 18.49 -13.91
CA ASP A 254 0.97 18.39 -15.38
C ASP A 254 1.79 17.24 -15.99
N ALA A 255 2.89 16.85 -15.35
CA ALA A 255 3.72 15.76 -15.83
C ALA A 255 3.20 14.36 -15.43
N THR A 256 2.14 14.26 -14.61
CA THR A 256 1.65 13.01 -14.08
C THR A 256 0.84 12.25 -15.11
N GLU A 257 1.31 11.07 -15.51
CA GLU A 257 0.56 10.12 -16.34
C GLU A 257 -0.49 9.40 -15.51
N CYS A 258 -1.74 9.43 -15.90
CA CYS A 258 -2.83 8.80 -15.16
C CYS A 258 -3.40 7.61 -15.92
N GLY A 259 -3.54 6.49 -15.23
CA GLY A 259 -4.20 5.28 -15.75
C GLY A 259 -5.70 5.53 -16.01
N SER A 260 -6.22 4.88 -17.03
CA SER A 260 -7.50 5.21 -17.66
C SER A 260 -8.77 4.75 -16.93
N SER A 261 -8.69 3.95 -15.85
CA SER A 261 -9.90 3.42 -15.22
C SER A 261 -9.94 3.65 -13.71
N GLY A 262 -11.09 4.12 -13.22
CA GLY A 262 -11.45 4.17 -11.80
C GLY A 262 -10.73 5.23 -10.95
N LEU A 263 -9.77 5.98 -11.50
CA LEU A 263 -9.00 6.96 -10.74
C LEU A 263 -9.86 8.12 -10.23
N PHE A 264 -10.81 8.56 -11.05
CA PHE A 264 -11.60 9.78 -10.81
C PHE A 264 -13.04 9.50 -10.34
N ASP A 265 -13.42 8.23 -10.12
CA ASP A 265 -14.82 7.84 -9.92
C ASP A 265 -15.53 8.59 -8.77
N ASN A 266 -14.82 8.89 -7.70
CA ASN A 266 -15.39 9.57 -6.53
C ASN A 266 -14.91 11.01 -6.37
N ILE A 267 -14.09 11.50 -7.31
CA ILE A 267 -13.52 12.85 -7.23
C ILE A 267 -14.56 13.89 -7.65
N ARG A 268 -14.83 14.83 -6.75
CA ARG A 268 -15.68 16.01 -7.00
C ARG A 268 -14.85 17.25 -7.34
N PHE A 269 -13.70 17.42 -6.68
CA PHE A 269 -12.83 18.57 -6.90
C PHE A 269 -11.49 18.10 -7.44
N LEU A 270 -11.21 18.44 -8.69
CA LEU A 270 -9.94 18.19 -9.34
C LEU A 270 -9.08 19.46 -9.31
N HIS A 271 -7.92 19.36 -8.70
CA HIS A 271 -6.94 20.42 -8.61
C HIS A 271 -5.80 20.14 -9.58
N LEU A 272 -5.60 21.00 -10.56
CA LEU A 272 -4.61 20.86 -11.60
C LEU A 272 -3.50 21.87 -11.40
N TYR A 273 -2.26 21.40 -11.32
CA TYR A 273 -1.07 22.22 -11.13
C TYR A 273 -0.15 22.13 -12.33
N ARG A 274 0.32 23.30 -12.81
CA ARG A 274 1.27 23.41 -13.89
C ARG A 274 2.15 24.65 -13.71
N LYS A 275 3.50 24.48 -13.71
CA LYS A 275 4.47 25.58 -13.62
C LYS A 275 4.10 26.65 -12.56
N GLY A 276 3.75 26.22 -11.35
CA GLY A 276 3.35 27.10 -10.25
C GLY A 276 1.93 27.71 -10.36
N CYS A 277 1.21 27.44 -11.43
CA CYS A 277 -0.18 27.85 -11.60
C CYS A 277 -1.13 26.71 -11.19
N HIS A 278 -2.31 27.09 -10.70
CA HIS A 278 -3.30 26.13 -10.20
C HIS A 278 -4.70 26.51 -10.67
N VAL A 279 -5.50 25.51 -11.04
CA VAL A 279 -6.94 25.67 -11.24
C VAL A 279 -7.69 24.55 -10.54
N ARG A 280 -8.89 24.86 -10.07
CA ARG A 280 -9.84 23.90 -9.51
C ARG A 280 -10.98 23.67 -10.48
N ILE A 281 -11.31 22.42 -10.73
CA ILE A 281 -12.45 22.01 -11.52
C ILE A 281 -13.39 21.21 -10.63
N GLU A 282 -14.66 21.56 -10.57
CA GLU A 282 -15.69 20.81 -9.91
C GLU A 282 -16.33 19.83 -10.89
N LEU A 283 -16.24 18.54 -10.60
CA LEU A 283 -16.81 17.46 -11.42
C LEU A 283 -18.17 17.04 -10.82
N ASN A 284 -19.13 16.68 -11.67
CA ASN A 284 -20.41 16.16 -11.22
C ASN A 284 -20.28 14.71 -10.71
N GLU A 285 -21.25 14.24 -9.93
CA GLU A 285 -21.27 12.86 -9.44
C GLU A 285 -21.46 11.85 -10.59
N GLU A 286 -22.32 12.19 -11.57
CA GLU A 286 -22.47 11.43 -12.81
C GLU A 286 -21.58 12.05 -13.90
N LYS A 287 -20.42 11.44 -14.16
CA LYS A 287 -19.46 11.95 -15.14
C LYS A 287 -19.99 11.87 -16.55
N ASN A 288 -20.15 13.03 -17.16
CA ASN A 288 -20.57 13.17 -18.54
C ASN A 288 -19.39 13.12 -19.54
N ALA A 289 -19.68 13.30 -20.82
CA ALA A 289 -18.68 13.28 -21.88
C ALA A 289 -17.62 14.38 -21.72
N ASP A 290 -17.99 15.57 -21.24
CA ASP A 290 -17.07 16.70 -21.06
C ASP A 290 -16.06 16.44 -19.94
N GLU A 291 -16.47 15.81 -18.84
CA GLU A 291 -15.57 15.46 -17.73
C GLU A 291 -14.52 14.43 -18.15
N ASN A 292 -14.91 13.46 -18.96
CA ASN A 292 -13.97 12.53 -19.57
C ASN A 292 -12.99 13.25 -20.51
N LEU A 293 -13.42 14.28 -21.22
CA LEU A 293 -12.54 15.12 -22.05
C LEU A 293 -11.57 15.94 -21.21
N VAL A 294 -11.98 16.47 -20.03
CA VAL A 294 -11.07 17.15 -19.08
C VAL A 294 -9.94 16.23 -18.66
N ILE A 295 -10.29 15.00 -18.25
CA ILE A 295 -9.31 14.00 -17.82
C ILE A 295 -8.35 13.68 -18.97
N ARG A 296 -8.89 13.40 -20.17
CA ARG A 296 -8.08 13.09 -21.37
C ARG A 296 -7.20 14.27 -21.78
N PHE A 297 -7.71 15.48 -21.71
CA PHE A 297 -6.94 16.70 -21.97
C PHE A 297 -5.73 16.78 -21.03
N TRP A 298 -5.95 16.57 -19.72
CA TRP A 298 -4.89 16.73 -18.72
C TRP A 298 -3.85 15.63 -18.81
N THR A 299 -4.26 14.40 -19.03
CA THR A 299 -3.36 13.22 -19.09
C THR A 299 -2.63 13.06 -20.42
N GLU A 300 -3.01 13.82 -21.46
CA GLU A 300 -2.32 13.79 -22.75
C GLU A 300 -1.03 14.62 -22.73
N LYS A 301 0.06 14.02 -23.16
CA LYS A 301 1.39 14.68 -23.22
C LYS A 301 1.56 15.53 -24.48
N ASP A 302 0.94 15.12 -25.59
CA ASP A 302 1.03 15.81 -26.87
C ASP A 302 0.10 17.04 -26.87
N ILE A 303 0.68 18.23 -27.00
CA ILE A 303 -0.04 19.49 -27.00
C ILE A 303 -1.01 19.59 -28.19
N SER A 304 -0.69 19.00 -29.34
CA SER A 304 -1.59 19.00 -30.51
C SER A 304 -2.86 18.21 -30.22
N ARG A 305 -2.76 17.07 -29.55
CA ARG A 305 -3.90 16.28 -29.10
C ARG A 305 -4.68 16.98 -27.98
N ARG A 306 -3.99 17.64 -27.03
CA ARG A 306 -4.64 18.50 -26.04
C ARG A 306 -5.53 19.54 -26.67
N LYS A 307 -5.05 20.22 -27.72
CA LYS A 307 -5.86 21.20 -28.49
C LYS A 307 -7.11 20.57 -29.08
N ILE A 308 -7.06 19.32 -29.55
CA ILE A 308 -8.23 18.61 -30.08
C ILE A 308 -9.26 18.38 -28.95
N PHE A 309 -8.83 17.85 -27.82
CA PHE A 309 -9.72 17.62 -26.67
C PHE A 309 -10.32 18.93 -26.14
N PHE A 310 -9.52 20.01 -26.05
CA PHE A 310 -9.99 21.34 -25.67
C PHE A 310 -11.09 21.86 -26.58
N ARG A 311 -10.93 21.71 -27.89
CA ARG A 311 -11.97 22.14 -28.87
C ARG A 311 -13.28 21.37 -28.71
N GLN A 312 -13.22 20.12 -28.32
CA GLN A 312 -14.38 19.25 -28.07
C GLN A 312 -15.14 19.57 -26.78
N LEU A 313 -14.47 20.20 -25.80
CA LEU A 313 -15.12 20.62 -24.56
C LEU A 313 -16.19 21.69 -24.86
N LYS A 314 -17.40 21.47 -24.37
CA LYS A 314 -18.53 22.38 -24.52
C LYS A 314 -18.82 23.16 -23.24
N ASN A 315 -18.71 22.52 -22.08
CA ASN A 315 -19.06 23.15 -20.81
C ASN A 315 -18.03 24.24 -20.41
N PRO A 316 -18.46 25.52 -20.27
CA PRO A 316 -17.59 26.61 -19.83
C PRO A 316 -16.93 26.40 -18.48
N ASP A 317 -17.61 25.74 -17.53
CA ASP A 317 -17.09 25.49 -16.19
C ASP A 317 -15.80 24.64 -16.20
N TYR A 318 -15.59 23.85 -17.24
CA TYR A 318 -14.37 23.08 -17.44
C TYR A 318 -13.40 23.76 -18.42
N LYS A 319 -13.93 24.37 -19.47
CA LYS A 319 -13.12 24.94 -20.55
C LYS A 319 -12.38 26.19 -20.12
N ILE A 320 -13.03 27.07 -19.35
CA ILE A 320 -12.44 28.31 -18.89
C ILE A 320 -11.22 28.10 -18.00
N PRO A 321 -11.30 27.32 -16.90
CA PRO A 321 -10.13 27.05 -16.05
C PRO A 321 -8.94 26.48 -16.83
N LEU A 322 -9.20 25.55 -17.75
CA LEU A 322 -8.15 24.96 -18.59
C LEU A 322 -7.53 25.97 -19.54
N ALA A 323 -8.35 26.84 -20.17
CA ALA A 323 -7.86 27.89 -21.06
C ALA A 323 -6.94 28.87 -20.32
N VAL A 324 -7.36 29.34 -19.16
CA VAL A 324 -6.56 30.23 -18.28
C VAL A 324 -5.23 29.59 -17.91
N LEU A 325 -5.27 28.35 -17.38
CA LEU A 325 -4.07 27.62 -16.99
C LEU A 325 -3.08 27.42 -18.14
N MET A 326 -3.58 27.01 -19.32
CA MET A 326 -2.72 26.74 -20.48
C MET A 326 -2.15 28.03 -21.05
N THR A 327 -2.94 29.12 -21.12
CA THR A 327 -2.46 30.42 -21.59
C THR A 327 -1.38 30.99 -20.68
N ALA A 328 -1.53 30.83 -19.36
CA ALA A 328 -0.55 31.32 -18.36
C ALA A 328 0.75 30.52 -18.34
N THR A 329 0.73 29.26 -18.75
CA THR A 329 1.85 28.31 -18.48
C THR A 329 2.55 27.77 -19.71
N LEU A 330 1.97 27.91 -20.93
CA LEU A 330 2.62 27.52 -22.17
C LEU A 330 3.56 28.62 -22.65
N ASP A 331 4.76 28.26 -23.07
CA ASP A 331 5.72 29.17 -23.69
C ASP A 331 5.38 29.37 -25.18
N GLU A 332 5.02 28.30 -25.85
CA GLU A 332 4.62 28.25 -27.25
C GLU A 332 3.24 27.61 -27.42
N ASP A 333 2.64 27.70 -28.60
CA ASP A 333 1.39 27.01 -28.95
C ASP A 333 0.12 27.39 -28.13
N LYS A 334 0.14 28.52 -27.45
CA LYS A 334 -0.98 28.97 -26.60
C LYS A 334 -2.12 29.66 -27.38
N ALA A 335 -1.96 29.90 -28.68
CA ALA A 335 -2.91 30.66 -29.47
C ALA A 335 -4.36 30.14 -29.37
N VAL A 336 -4.59 28.84 -29.42
CA VAL A 336 -5.93 28.24 -29.33
C VAL A 336 -6.61 28.57 -28.00
N PHE A 337 -5.86 28.58 -26.91
CA PHE A 337 -6.39 28.87 -25.57
C PHE A 337 -6.60 30.36 -25.37
N ARG A 338 -5.66 31.17 -25.87
CA ARG A 338 -5.73 32.64 -25.83
C ARG A 338 -6.89 33.16 -26.66
N ASN A 339 -7.08 32.67 -27.90
CA ASN A 339 -8.19 33.06 -28.76
C ASN A 339 -9.53 32.72 -28.08
N TYR A 340 -9.65 31.56 -27.45
CA TYR A 340 -10.86 31.23 -26.72
C TYR A 340 -11.16 32.22 -25.60
N ILE A 341 -10.13 32.62 -24.80
CA ILE A 341 -10.30 33.62 -23.73
C ILE A 341 -10.76 34.96 -24.34
N HIS A 342 -10.11 35.40 -25.40
CA HIS A 342 -10.43 36.66 -26.05
C HIS A 342 -11.85 36.68 -26.64
N GLU A 343 -12.24 35.62 -27.36
CA GLU A 343 -13.57 35.46 -27.94
C GLU A 343 -14.70 35.35 -26.88
N ASN A 344 -14.37 34.95 -25.67
CA ASN A 344 -15.34 34.74 -24.60
C ASN A 344 -15.02 35.58 -23.33
N SER A 345 -14.38 36.72 -23.48
CA SER A 345 -13.83 37.52 -22.39
C SER A 345 -14.84 37.86 -21.29
N GLU A 346 -16.07 38.24 -21.66
CA GLU A 346 -17.14 38.53 -20.71
C GLU A 346 -17.54 37.30 -19.88
N THR A 347 -17.70 36.15 -20.54
CA THR A 347 -18.04 34.88 -19.89
C THR A 347 -16.92 34.40 -18.97
N VAL A 348 -15.66 34.55 -19.42
CA VAL A 348 -14.47 34.19 -18.63
C VAL A 348 -14.37 35.06 -17.38
N SER A 349 -14.53 36.39 -17.54
CA SER A 349 -14.49 37.33 -16.41
C SER A 349 -15.62 37.06 -15.42
N ALA A 350 -16.85 36.87 -15.89
CA ALA A 350 -17.99 36.52 -15.04
C ALA A 350 -17.79 35.20 -14.28
N PHE A 351 -17.20 34.20 -14.93
CA PHE A 351 -16.86 32.92 -14.30
C PHE A 351 -15.84 33.08 -13.16
N LEU A 352 -14.75 33.81 -13.41
CA LEU A 352 -13.69 34.04 -12.43
C LEU A 352 -14.19 34.82 -11.21
N ILE A 353 -15.02 35.87 -11.46
CA ILE A 353 -15.68 36.63 -10.37
C ILE A 353 -16.60 35.73 -9.55
N LYS A 354 -17.46 34.94 -10.18
CA LYS A 354 -18.39 34.03 -9.53
C LYS A 354 -17.67 33.00 -8.64
N ASN A 355 -16.50 32.55 -9.05
CA ASN A 355 -15.73 31.55 -8.32
C ASN A 355 -14.71 32.16 -7.35
N HIS A 356 -14.69 33.48 -7.16
CA HIS A 356 -13.73 34.20 -6.31
C HIS A 356 -12.26 33.86 -6.65
N ASP A 357 -11.96 33.64 -7.93
CA ASP A 357 -10.64 33.24 -8.40
C ASP A 357 -9.78 34.46 -8.72
N GLU A 358 -9.36 35.18 -7.66
CA GLU A 358 -8.58 36.40 -7.76
C GLU A 358 -7.20 36.16 -8.43
N GLU A 359 -6.61 35.01 -8.26
CA GLU A 359 -5.30 34.69 -8.83
C GLU A 359 -5.38 34.58 -10.36
N ASN A 360 -6.35 33.83 -10.86
CA ASN A 360 -6.55 33.71 -12.30
C ASN A 360 -7.11 34.98 -12.92
N MET A 361 -7.86 35.79 -12.17
CA MET A 361 -8.29 37.11 -12.60
C MET A 361 -7.09 38.05 -12.83
N LYS A 362 -6.13 38.10 -11.92
CA LYS A 362 -4.88 38.88 -12.09
C LYS A 362 -4.09 38.44 -13.33
N LYS A 363 -4.03 37.12 -13.57
CA LYS A 363 -3.37 36.58 -14.77
C LYS A 363 -4.09 36.95 -16.06
N LEU A 364 -5.43 36.95 -16.04
CA LEU A 364 -6.23 37.38 -17.18
C LEU A 364 -5.95 38.84 -17.53
N LEU A 365 -5.97 39.76 -16.56
CA LEU A 365 -5.66 41.16 -16.74
C LEU A 365 -4.27 41.44 -17.32
N GLN A 366 -3.29 40.60 -16.96
CA GLN A 366 -1.94 40.66 -17.53
C GLN A 366 -1.84 40.15 -18.96
N LEU A 367 -2.82 39.38 -19.44
CA LEU A 367 -2.87 38.87 -20.81
C LEU A 367 -3.56 39.84 -21.79
N GLU A 368 -4.39 40.74 -21.27
CA GLU A 368 -5.09 41.77 -22.03
C GLU A 368 -4.26 43.05 -22.20
N SER A 369 -3.21 43.25 -21.36
CA SER A 369 -2.21 44.30 -21.46
C SER A 369 -1.03 43.88 -22.35
#